data_45430afa11ab819aeb7781552c1b2c1e
#
_entry.id   45430afa11ab819aeb7781552c1b2c1e
#
_cell.length_a   1.000
_cell.length_b   1.000
_cell.length_c   1.000
_cell.angle_alpha   90.00
_cell.angle_beta   90.00
_cell.angle_gamma   90.00
#
_symmetry.space_group_name_H-M   'P 1'
#
loop_
_entity.id
_entity.type
_entity.pdbx_description
1 polymer ?
#
loop_
_entity_poly.entity_id
_entity_poly.type
_entity_poly.pdbx_seq_one_letter_code
_entity_poly.pdbx_strand_id
1 'polypeptide(L)'
;MGLLDIFKRKDKDRVPKEVEASEKTDSAANMVKEIREEILQKTAIPCMKLELTDTKPSLFDSKVGGIGYVPHDAKIPEDSKGVQLRLLAQIDCAEITLEDFPHQGLLQFWILNDDVSGLNFDDNTLQDTFRVLYFKEPDRTVTEKEVCEKVQDSSSDEEEDYFPVRGCYGLAFSEDVDTISYSDYRFESCIRKLVQQDYPEEAENLLENMDDFFDGGSGHKIGGYPGFAQWDPRSSEDTHDVLLFQLDSDMGTDWKILWGDCGIGNFFINWEKLKNCDFSDVLYTWDCC
;
A
#
# COMPACT_ATOMS: atom_id res chain seq x y z
N MET A 1 -71.14 53.57 -12.68
CA MET A 1 -69.82 53.73 -13.31
C MET A 1 -68.81 53.68 -12.18
N GLY A 2 -68.05 52.72 -11.99
CA GLY A 2 -67.61 51.47 -12.56
C GLY A 2 -66.49 50.98 -11.62
N LEU A 3 -66.85 49.98 -10.78
CA LEU A 3 -65.88 49.24 -9.99
C LEU A 3 -64.97 48.51 -10.97
N LEU A 4 -63.67 48.81 -11.04
CA LEU A 4 -62.60 47.96 -11.58
C LEU A 4 -61.30 48.75 -11.61
N ASP A 5 -60.60 48.84 -10.48
CA ASP A 5 -59.16 49.16 -10.39
C ASP A 5 -58.59 48.96 -8.97
N ILE A 6 -58.71 47.76 -8.48
CA ILE A 6 -57.92 47.30 -7.30
C ILE A 6 -57.55 45.85 -7.61
N PHE A 7 -56.36 45.60 -8.09
CA PHE A 7 -55.56 44.37 -7.97
C PHE A 7 -54.51 44.35 -9.10
N LYS A 8 -53.47 45.19 -8.97
CA LYS A 8 -52.18 44.94 -9.53
C LYS A 8 -51.10 45.22 -8.46
N ARG A 9 -51.03 44.33 -7.47
CA ARG A 9 -49.77 44.14 -6.73
C ARG A 9 -48.91 43.18 -7.54
N LYS A 10 -47.84 43.71 -8.09
CA LYS A 10 -46.76 42.95 -8.68
C LYS A 10 -46.12 42.06 -7.61
N ASP A 11 -46.37 40.75 -7.66
CA ASP A 11 -45.46 39.74 -7.14
C ASP A 11 -44.26 39.70 -8.07
N LYS A 12 -43.26 40.52 -7.83
CA LYS A 12 -41.91 40.37 -8.28
C LYS A 12 -41.06 40.11 -7.06
N ASP A 13 -40.26 39.05 -7.10
CA ASP A 13 -39.26 38.57 -6.17
C ASP A 13 -39.74 37.45 -5.21
N ARG A 14 -40.20 36.36 -5.78
CA ARG A 14 -40.12 35.04 -5.17
C ARG A 14 -39.33 34.15 -6.11
N VAL A 15 -38.03 34.11 -5.90
CA VAL A 15 -37.17 33.05 -6.46
C VAL A 15 -37.74 31.71 -5.94
N PRO A 16 -38.01 30.72 -6.79
CA PRO A 16 -38.53 29.45 -6.32
C PRO A 16 -37.56 28.84 -5.30
N LYS A 17 -38.07 28.37 -4.17
CA LYS A 17 -37.24 27.72 -3.10
C LYS A 17 -36.40 26.54 -3.62
N GLU A 18 -36.81 25.93 -4.74
CA GLU A 18 -36.08 24.87 -5.43
C GLU A 18 -34.80 25.37 -6.11
N VAL A 19 -34.78 26.59 -6.65
CA VAL A 19 -33.58 27.19 -7.27
C VAL A 19 -32.56 27.60 -6.19
N GLU A 20 -33.01 28.19 -5.07
CA GLU A 20 -32.12 28.51 -3.95
C GLU A 20 -31.54 27.25 -3.27
N ALA A 21 -32.30 26.16 -3.25
CA ALA A 21 -31.79 24.86 -2.71
C ALA A 21 -30.76 24.25 -3.66
N SER A 22 -30.99 24.30 -5.00
CA SER A 22 -30.01 23.75 -5.95
C SER A 22 -28.72 24.57 -5.99
N GLU A 23 -28.80 25.90 -5.96
CA GLU A 23 -27.60 26.77 -5.93
C GLU A 23 -26.79 26.60 -4.65
N LYS A 24 -27.42 26.36 -3.50
CA LYS A 24 -26.72 26.07 -2.25
C LYS A 24 -26.07 24.68 -2.26
N THR A 25 -26.72 23.68 -2.82
CA THR A 25 -26.20 22.33 -2.96
C THR A 25 -24.99 22.32 -3.89
N ASP A 26 -25.06 23.01 -5.04
CA ASP A 26 -23.95 23.16 -5.97
C ASP A 26 -22.76 23.90 -5.33
N SER A 27 -23.02 24.92 -4.51
CA SER A 27 -21.99 25.66 -3.78
C SER A 27 -21.29 24.81 -2.74
N ALA A 28 -22.02 23.98 -1.97
CA ALA A 28 -21.43 23.07 -0.97
C ALA A 28 -20.61 21.97 -1.65
N ALA A 29 -21.10 21.39 -2.75
CA ALA A 29 -20.37 20.36 -3.49
C ALA A 29 -19.05 20.91 -4.07
N ASN A 30 -19.05 22.15 -4.58
CA ASN A 30 -17.85 22.79 -5.06
C ASN A 30 -16.84 23.04 -3.92
N MET A 31 -17.30 23.46 -2.75
CA MET A 31 -16.44 23.68 -1.57
C MET A 31 -15.79 22.37 -1.11
N VAL A 32 -16.55 21.28 -1.01
CA VAL A 32 -16.02 19.95 -0.67
C VAL A 32 -14.92 19.53 -1.66
N LYS A 33 -15.15 19.79 -2.95
CA LYS A 33 -14.15 19.50 -3.98
C LYS A 33 -12.87 20.34 -3.82
N GLU A 34 -12.98 21.63 -3.55
CA GLU A 34 -11.84 22.52 -3.32
C GLU A 34 -11.04 22.07 -2.07
N ILE A 35 -11.72 21.76 -0.97
CA ILE A 35 -11.10 21.26 0.25
C ILE A 35 -10.39 19.92 -0.01
N ARG A 36 -11.03 19.00 -0.73
CA ARG A 36 -10.42 17.73 -1.13
C ARG A 36 -9.13 17.96 -1.93
N GLU A 37 -9.16 18.82 -2.94
CA GLU A 37 -7.99 19.14 -3.76
C GLU A 37 -6.85 19.74 -2.90
N GLU A 38 -7.16 20.58 -1.92
CA GLU A 38 -6.20 21.12 -0.98
C GLU A 38 -5.57 20.04 -0.10
N ILE A 39 -6.37 19.09 0.41
CA ILE A 39 -5.87 17.95 1.20
C ILE A 39 -4.92 17.10 0.35
N LEU A 40 -5.32 16.72 -0.86
CA LEU A 40 -4.49 15.93 -1.76
C LEU A 40 -3.16 16.62 -2.08
N GLN A 41 -3.17 17.93 -2.33
CA GLN A 41 -1.94 18.70 -2.58
C GLN A 41 -1.01 18.76 -1.35
N LYS A 42 -1.58 18.92 -0.15
CA LYS A 42 -0.79 19.01 1.10
C LYS A 42 -0.24 17.67 1.57
N THR A 43 -0.83 16.58 1.14
CA THR A 43 -0.42 15.23 1.50
C THR A 43 0.39 14.51 0.41
N ALA A 44 0.61 15.18 -0.71
CA ALA A 44 1.35 14.62 -1.84
C ALA A 44 2.79 14.25 -1.45
N ILE A 45 3.17 12.98 -1.62
CA ILE A 45 4.51 12.45 -1.38
C ILE A 45 4.96 11.54 -2.53
N PRO A 46 6.28 11.49 -2.83
CA PRO A 46 6.79 10.60 -3.87
C PRO A 46 6.59 9.13 -3.51
N CYS A 47 6.30 8.32 -4.52
CA CYS A 47 6.29 6.86 -4.43
C CYS A 47 6.81 6.24 -5.74
N MET A 48 7.10 4.94 -5.70
CA MET A 48 7.37 4.13 -6.89
C MET A 48 6.21 3.16 -7.08
N LYS A 49 5.51 3.26 -8.21
CA LYS A 49 4.55 2.23 -8.62
C LYS A 49 5.27 1.05 -9.25
N LEU A 50 4.78 -0.14 -8.98
CA LEU A 50 5.32 -1.39 -9.46
C LEU A 50 4.27 -2.09 -10.32
N GLU A 51 4.68 -2.61 -11.47
CA GLU A 51 3.84 -3.40 -12.36
C GLU A 51 4.48 -4.76 -12.64
N LEU A 52 3.69 -5.82 -12.62
CA LEU A 52 4.15 -7.15 -12.98
C LEU A 52 4.45 -7.22 -14.47
N THR A 53 5.59 -7.83 -14.82
CA THR A 53 5.95 -8.09 -16.20
C THR A 53 6.02 -9.60 -16.47
N ASP A 54 5.71 -10.01 -17.71
CA ASP A 54 5.83 -11.41 -18.14
C ASP A 54 7.26 -11.80 -18.52
N THR A 55 8.22 -10.87 -18.38
CA THR A 55 9.64 -11.15 -18.61
C THR A 55 10.17 -12.02 -17.49
N LYS A 56 10.75 -13.17 -17.82
CA LYS A 56 11.39 -14.05 -16.82
C LYS A 56 12.60 -13.32 -16.21
N PRO A 57 12.57 -12.99 -14.90
CA PRO A 57 13.68 -12.29 -14.26
C PRO A 57 14.85 -13.24 -14.02
N SER A 58 16.07 -12.70 -14.02
CA SER A 58 17.29 -13.39 -13.57
C SER A 58 17.37 -13.44 -12.04
N LEU A 59 18.39 -14.14 -11.51
CA LEU A 59 18.61 -14.26 -10.06
C LEU A 59 18.67 -12.89 -9.35
N PHE A 60 19.22 -11.88 -9.99
CA PHE A 60 19.50 -10.56 -9.38
C PHE A 60 18.50 -9.47 -9.77
N ASP A 61 17.57 -9.75 -10.66
CA ASP A 61 16.57 -8.76 -11.10
C ASP A 61 15.45 -8.60 -10.04
N SER A 62 14.78 -7.47 -10.10
CA SER A 62 13.56 -7.22 -9.32
C SER A 62 12.45 -8.16 -9.75
N LYS A 63 11.78 -8.77 -8.75
CA LYS A 63 10.76 -9.79 -9.00
C LYS A 63 9.83 -10.00 -7.81
N VAL A 64 8.69 -10.63 -8.07
CA VAL A 64 7.83 -11.27 -7.06
C VAL A 64 7.83 -12.77 -7.27
N GLY A 65 7.92 -13.52 -6.19
CA GLY A 65 8.01 -14.98 -6.20
C GLY A 65 9.32 -15.51 -6.79
N GLY A 66 9.33 -16.83 -7.04
CA GLY A 66 10.49 -17.52 -7.61
C GLY A 66 11.68 -17.64 -6.68
N ILE A 67 12.89 -17.64 -7.25
CA ILE A 67 14.15 -17.84 -6.54
C ILE A 67 14.85 -16.50 -6.31
N GLY A 68 15.09 -16.15 -5.04
CA GLY A 68 15.87 -14.98 -4.64
C GLY A 68 17.38 -15.26 -4.56
N TYR A 69 18.17 -14.19 -4.54
CA TYR A 69 19.60 -14.30 -4.27
C TYR A 69 19.85 -14.80 -2.83
N VAL A 70 20.76 -15.76 -2.68
CA VAL A 70 21.27 -16.25 -1.37
C VAL A 70 22.77 -16.40 -1.46
N PRO A 71 23.58 -15.79 -0.56
CA PRO A 71 25.05 -15.92 -0.60
C PRO A 71 25.52 -17.38 -0.59
N HIS A 72 26.73 -17.64 -1.12
CA HIS A 72 27.31 -18.99 -1.19
C HIS A 72 27.23 -19.74 0.15
N ASP A 73 27.64 -19.10 1.22
CA ASP A 73 27.74 -19.72 2.57
C ASP A 73 26.47 -19.56 3.42
N ALA A 74 25.41 -18.91 2.88
CA ALA A 74 24.15 -18.74 3.57
C ALA A 74 23.14 -19.83 3.17
N LYS A 75 22.15 -20.02 4.04
CA LYS A 75 20.96 -20.82 3.77
C LYS A 75 19.81 -19.95 3.33
N ILE A 76 18.78 -20.56 2.77
CA ILE A 76 17.44 -19.95 2.64
C ILE A 76 17.00 -19.54 4.07
N PRO A 77 16.38 -18.38 4.26
CA PRO A 77 15.80 -17.99 5.55
C PRO A 77 14.87 -19.07 6.10
N GLU A 78 14.99 -19.35 7.39
CA GLU A 78 14.20 -20.36 8.10
C GLU A 78 13.54 -19.71 9.33
N ASP A 79 12.36 -20.19 9.71
CA ASP A 79 11.74 -19.84 10.99
C ASP A 79 12.46 -20.53 12.17
N SER A 80 12.05 -20.25 13.39
CA SER A 80 12.61 -20.86 14.62
C SER A 80 12.39 -22.37 14.71
N LYS A 81 11.53 -22.95 13.89
CA LYS A 81 11.26 -24.39 13.80
C LYS A 81 12.06 -25.06 12.68
N GLY A 82 12.82 -24.28 11.87
CA GLY A 82 13.63 -24.76 10.75
C GLY A 82 12.83 -24.95 9.45
N VAL A 83 11.65 -24.34 9.34
CA VAL A 83 10.87 -24.33 8.10
C VAL A 83 11.36 -23.18 7.22
N GLN A 84 11.69 -23.48 5.97
CA GLN A 84 12.17 -22.46 5.02
C GLN A 84 11.07 -21.48 4.64
N LEU A 85 11.39 -20.19 4.67
CA LEU A 85 10.57 -19.14 4.11
C LEU A 85 10.65 -19.15 2.58
N ARG A 86 9.61 -18.61 1.92
CA ARG A 86 9.59 -18.41 0.47
C ARG A 86 9.80 -16.94 0.13
N LEU A 87 10.46 -16.68 -0.99
CA LEU A 87 10.66 -15.32 -1.48
C LEU A 87 9.31 -14.72 -1.92
N LEU A 88 8.87 -13.67 -1.22
CA LEU A 88 7.72 -12.87 -1.64
C LEU A 88 8.12 -11.90 -2.75
N ALA A 89 9.17 -11.11 -2.50
CA ALA A 89 9.69 -10.15 -3.47
C ALA A 89 11.20 -9.91 -3.28
N GLN A 90 11.86 -9.55 -4.37
CA GLN A 90 13.23 -9.04 -4.41
C GLN A 90 13.26 -7.78 -5.25
N ILE A 91 13.90 -6.74 -4.73
CA ILE A 91 14.05 -5.44 -5.39
C ILE A 91 15.54 -5.18 -5.65
N ASP A 92 15.93 -4.93 -6.88
CA ASP A 92 17.22 -4.31 -7.18
C ASP A 92 17.10 -2.82 -6.83
N CYS A 93 17.76 -2.41 -5.76
CA CYS A 93 17.66 -1.05 -5.25
C CYS A 93 18.17 0.02 -6.23
N ALA A 94 18.90 -0.36 -7.29
CA ALA A 94 19.29 0.55 -8.36
C ALA A 94 18.09 1.06 -9.18
N GLU A 95 16.93 0.39 -9.09
CA GLU A 95 15.68 0.80 -9.75
C GLU A 95 14.85 1.78 -8.90
N ILE A 96 15.22 2.00 -7.61
CA ILE A 96 14.52 2.92 -6.70
C ILE A 96 15.12 4.32 -6.85
N THR A 97 14.26 5.33 -7.04
CA THR A 97 14.67 6.74 -7.17
C THR A 97 14.27 7.58 -5.95
N LEU A 98 13.57 7.02 -4.95
CA LEU A 98 13.17 7.72 -3.72
C LEU A 98 14.40 8.02 -2.85
N GLU A 99 14.59 9.30 -2.47
CA GLU A 99 15.80 9.84 -1.85
C GLU A 99 16.26 9.08 -0.58
N ASP A 100 15.32 8.68 0.27
CA ASP A 100 15.63 8.05 1.57
C ASP A 100 15.83 6.53 1.49
N PHE A 101 15.64 5.94 0.32
CA PHE A 101 15.79 4.50 0.09
C PHE A 101 17.20 4.13 -0.37
N PRO A 102 17.65 2.87 -0.18
CA PRO A 102 18.91 2.42 -0.76
C PRO A 102 18.85 2.43 -2.29
N HIS A 103 19.94 2.86 -2.96
CA HIS A 103 20.07 2.91 -4.42
C HIS A 103 21.06 1.90 -4.98
N GLN A 104 21.46 0.91 -4.18
CA GLN A 104 22.29 -0.21 -4.63
C GLN A 104 21.98 -1.45 -3.81
N GLY A 105 22.30 -2.61 -4.37
CA GLY A 105 22.12 -3.90 -3.69
C GLY A 105 20.72 -4.49 -3.89
N LEU A 106 20.43 -5.53 -3.14
CA LEU A 106 19.16 -6.25 -3.21
C LEU A 106 18.43 -6.15 -1.87
N LEU A 107 17.18 -5.75 -1.91
CA LEU A 107 16.25 -5.78 -0.77
C LEU A 107 15.25 -6.93 -1.01
N GLN A 108 15.12 -7.81 -0.03
CA GLN A 108 14.30 -9.01 -0.14
C GLN A 108 13.28 -9.11 0.97
N PHE A 109 12.10 -9.61 0.61
CA PHE A 109 10.98 -9.90 1.50
C PHE A 109 10.66 -11.39 1.42
N TRP A 110 10.74 -12.07 2.55
CA TRP A 110 10.50 -13.50 2.69
C TRP A 110 9.38 -13.73 3.67
N ILE A 111 8.48 -14.66 3.40
CA ILE A 111 7.39 -15.03 4.30
C ILE A 111 7.25 -16.55 4.38
N LEU A 112 6.72 -17.05 5.49
CA LEU A 112 6.38 -18.45 5.65
C LEU A 112 5.16 -18.78 4.78
N ASN A 113 5.15 -19.97 4.17
CA ASN A 113 3.99 -20.51 3.47
C ASN A 113 3.12 -21.27 4.47
N ASP A 114 2.24 -20.57 5.14
CA ASP A 114 1.24 -21.11 6.06
C ASP A 114 -0.12 -20.42 5.83
N ASP A 115 -1.15 -20.84 6.54
CA ASP A 115 -2.53 -20.36 6.40
C ASP A 115 -2.73 -18.88 6.77
N VAL A 116 -1.71 -18.25 7.38
CA VAL A 116 -1.67 -16.82 7.71
C VAL A 116 -0.56 -16.07 6.96
N SER A 117 0.05 -16.73 5.93
CA SER A 117 1.11 -16.13 5.11
C SER A 117 2.23 -15.47 5.92
N GLY A 118 2.65 -16.13 7.00
CA GLY A 118 3.73 -15.68 7.87
C GLY A 118 3.38 -14.53 8.81
N LEU A 119 2.10 -14.11 8.94
CA LEU A 119 1.72 -13.07 9.89
C LEU A 119 1.78 -13.59 11.33
N ASN A 120 2.44 -12.82 12.21
CA ASN A 120 2.44 -13.05 13.64
C ASN A 120 1.47 -12.05 14.30
N PHE A 121 0.33 -12.52 14.77
CA PHE A 121 -0.69 -11.69 15.41
C PHE A 121 -0.30 -11.16 16.79
N ASP A 122 0.66 -11.81 17.48
CA ASP A 122 1.11 -11.38 18.81
C ASP A 122 2.21 -10.31 18.70
N ASP A 123 3.06 -10.38 17.65
CA ASP A 123 4.14 -9.43 17.41
C ASP A 123 4.47 -9.38 15.90
N ASN A 124 3.89 -8.43 15.20
CA ASN A 124 4.06 -8.25 13.76
C ASN A 124 5.41 -7.61 13.36
N THR A 125 6.31 -7.37 14.33
CA THR A 125 7.70 -6.93 14.12
C THR A 125 8.72 -8.05 14.32
N LEU A 126 8.29 -9.17 14.90
CA LEU A 126 9.16 -10.32 15.12
C LEU A 126 9.45 -11.03 13.80
N GLN A 127 10.64 -10.82 13.27
CA GLN A 127 11.11 -11.43 12.02
C GLN A 127 11.47 -12.92 12.22
N ASP A 128 10.50 -13.76 12.53
CA ASP A 128 10.61 -15.23 12.60
C ASP A 128 9.94 -15.87 11.39
N THR A 129 8.65 -15.65 11.22
CA THR A 129 7.81 -16.17 10.11
C THR A 129 7.81 -15.28 8.86
N PHE A 130 8.42 -14.12 8.95
CA PHE A 130 8.83 -13.29 7.82
C PHE A 130 10.27 -12.81 8.01
N ARG A 131 10.89 -12.33 6.94
CA ARG A 131 12.25 -11.79 6.97
C ARG A 131 12.44 -10.72 5.91
N VAL A 132 13.04 -9.59 6.31
CA VAL A 132 13.52 -8.57 5.36
C VAL A 132 15.04 -8.58 5.37
N LEU A 133 15.65 -8.81 4.20
CA LEU A 133 17.10 -8.92 4.06
C LEU A 133 17.60 -7.87 3.06
N TYR A 134 18.71 -7.24 3.40
CA TYR A 134 19.39 -6.30 2.52
C TYR A 134 20.82 -6.72 2.24
N PHE A 135 21.16 -6.87 0.98
CA PHE A 135 22.50 -7.21 0.49
C PHE A 135 23.06 -6.03 -0.29
N LYS A 136 23.83 -5.18 0.36
CA LYS A 136 24.40 -3.98 -0.26
C LYS A 136 25.27 -4.31 -1.48
N GLU A 137 26.06 -5.37 -1.39
CA GLU A 137 26.98 -5.83 -2.45
C GLU A 137 26.78 -7.35 -2.66
N PRO A 138 25.75 -7.76 -3.43
CA PRO A 138 25.51 -9.17 -3.69
C PRO A 138 26.63 -9.77 -4.55
N ASP A 139 27.06 -10.97 -4.19
CA ASP A 139 28.07 -11.70 -4.96
C ASP A 139 27.46 -12.20 -6.27
N ARG A 140 27.82 -11.54 -7.37
CA ARG A 140 27.32 -11.83 -8.72
C ARG A 140 27.84 -13.16 -9.30
N THR A 141 28.71 -13.90 -8.58
CA THR A 141 29.15 -15.26 -8.96
C THR A 141 28.19 -16.36 -8.51
N VAL A 142 27.26 -16.05 -7.57
CA VAL A 142 26.19 -16.97 -7.18
C VAL A 142 25.29 -17.26 -8.38
N THR A 143 24.96 -18.53 -8.55
CA THR A 143 24.09 -18.99 -9.64
C THR A 143 22.71 -19.41 -9.12
N GLU A 144 21.67 -19.22 -9.96
CA GLU A 144 20.31 -19.68 -9.65
C GLU A 144 20.29 -21.18 -9.32
N LYS A 145 21.08 -21.99 -10.06
CA LYS A 145 21.20 -23.42 -9.81
C LYS A 145 21.67 -23.72 -8.39
N GLU A 146 22.69 -23.00 -7.92
CA GLU A 146 23.22 -23.16 -6.56
C GLU A 146 22.17 -22.82 -5.50
N VAL A 147 21.40 -21.75 -5.72
CA VAL A 147 20.32 -21.39 -4.78
C VAL A 147 19.21 -22.41 -4.82
N CYS A 148 18.83 -22.93 -5.98
CA CYS A 148 17.83 -24.00 -6.12
C CYS A 148 18.25 -25.27 -5.34
N GLU A 149 19.56 -25.59 -5.29
CA GLU A 149 20.09 -26.75 -4.52
C GLU A 149 19.97 -26.55 -2.99
N LYS A 150 19.77 -25.30 -2.51
CA LYS A 150 19.53 -24.97 -1.09
C LYS A 150 18.04 -25.03 -0.71
N VAL A 151 17.14 -25.00 -1.66
CA VAL A 151 15.70 -25.09 -1.43
C VAL A 151 15.37 -26.50 -0.99
N GLN A 152 14.74 -26.65 0.16
CA GLN A 152 14.23 -27.95 0.63
C GLN A 152 13.01 -28.32 -0.18
N ASP A 153 12.95 -29.56 -0.62
CA ASP A 153 11.80 -30.10 -1.31
C ASP A 153 10.67 -30.30 -0.29
N SER A 154 9.77 -29.34 -0.20
CA SER A 154 8.59 -29.38 0.67
C SER A 154 7.40 -30.10 -0.01
N SER A 155 7.67 -30.90 -1.05
CA SER A 155 6.64 -31.65 -1.75
C SER A 155 6.11 -32.82 -0.91
N SER A 156 5.34 -32.52 0.15
CA SER A 156 4.24 -33.38 0.52
C SER A 156 3.06 -33.00 -0.40
N ASP A 157 2.66 -33.90 -1.29
CA ASP A 157 1.56 -33.74 -2.25
C ASP A 157 0.19 -33.45 -1.58
N GLU A 158 0.14 -33.14 -0.29
CA GLU A 158 -1.05 -32.96 0.55
C GLU A 158 -1.12 -31.60 1.27
N GLU A 159 -0.08 -30.74 1.22
CA GLU A 159 -0.14 -29.42 1.84
C GLU A 159 -0.75 -28.40 0.87
N GLU A 160 -1.79 -27.71 1.33
CA GLU A 160 -2.37 -26.59 0.59
C GLU A 160 -1.33 -25.48 0.44
N ASP A 161 -1.18 -24.94 -0.77
CA ASP A 161 -0.28 -23.83 -1.05
C ASP A 161 -1.01 -22.51 -0.76
N TYR A 162 -0.74 -21.92 0.41
CA TYR A 162 -1.30 -20.64 0.87
C TYR A 162 -0.47 -19.44 0.41
N PHE A 163 0.63 -19.68 -0.32
CA PHE A 163 1.53 -18.59 -0.73
C PHE A 163 0.83 -17.61 -1.67
N PRO A 164 0.88 -16.29 -1.39
CA PRO A 164 0.08 -15.32 -2.14
C PRO A 164 0.52 -15.15 -3.60
N VAL A 165 1.75 -15.58 -3.98
CA VAL A 165 2.28 -15.42 -5.34
C VAL A 165 2.32 -16.74 -6.07
N ARG A 166 1.63 -16.82 -7.21
CA ARG A 166 1.65 -17.99 -8.11
C ARG A 166 2.62 -17.80 -9.26
N GLY A 167 3.87 -18.22 -9.07
CA GLY A 167 4.89 -18.16 -10.11
C GLY A 167 6.06 -17.21 -9.80
N CYS A 168 6.62 -16.63 -10.85
CA CYS A 168 7.73 -15.69 -10.76
C CYS A 168 7.59 -14.64 -11.85
N TYR A 169 7.47 -13.37 -11.46
CA TYR A 169 7.22 -12.25 -12.36
C TYR A 169 8.26 -11.17 -12.14
N GLY A 170 8.77 -10.60 -13.22
CA GLY A 170 9.60 -9.40 -13.15
C GLY A 170 8.78 -8.18 -12.72
N LEU A 171 9.45 -7.14 -12.26
CA LEU A 171 8.85 -5.87 -11.88
C LEU A 171 9.32 -4.76 -12.83
N ALA A 172 8.41 -3.87 -13.20
CA ALA A 172 8.70 -2.59 -13.82
C ALA A 172 8.38 -1.47 -12.83
N PHE A 173 9.22 -0.45 -12.79
CA PHE A 173 9.14 0.66 -11.85
C PHE A 173 8.75 1.94 -12.57
N SER A 174 7.90 2.74 -11.97
CA SER A 174 7.59 4.10 -12.41
C SER A 174 7.49 5.05 -11.23
N GLU A 175 8.07 6.24 -11.38
CA GLU A 175 7.90 7.33 -10.42
C GLU A 175 6.46 7.83 -10.44
N ASP A 176 5.91 8.07 -9.26
CA ASP A 176 4.58 8.67 -9.11
C ASP A 176 4.51 9.53 -7.84
N VAL A 177 3.43 10.23 -7.68
CA VAL A 177 3.09 11.01 -6.49
C VAL A 177 1.83 10.44 -5.89
N ASP A 178 1.94 9.93 -4.68
CA ASP A 178 0.83 9.41 -3.92
C ASP A 178 0.25 10.47 -2.99
N THR A 179 -1.01 10.35 -2.66
CA THR A 179 -1.71 11.25 -1.74
C THR A 179 -2.34 10.43 -0.63
N ILE A 180 -2.69 11.08 0.48
CA ILE A 180 -3.20 10.35 1.64
C ILE A 180 -4.37 9.45 1.26
N SER A 181 -4.22 8.17 1.59
CA SER A 181 -5.25 7.15 1.45
C SER A 181 -6.23 7.23 2.61
N TYR A 182 -7.51 6.98 2.37
CA TYR A 182 -8.48 6.89 3.47
C TYR A 182 -8.22 5.69 4.39
N SER A 183 -7.46 4.70 3.93
CA SER A 183 -7.05 3.54 4.74
C SER A 183 -5.91 3.85 5.71
N ASP A 184 -5.15 4.93 5.53
CA ASP A 184 -4.04 5.30 6.42
C ASP A 184 -4.57 5.82 7.76
N TYR A 185 -4.03 5.34 8.88
CA TYR A 185 -4.45 5.75 10.25
C TYR A 185 -4.40 7.27 10.48
N ARG A 186 -3.61 8.01 9.71
CA ARG A 186 -3.47 9.48 9.80
C ARG A 186 -4.60 10.23 9.09
N PHE A 187 -5.40 9.56 8.25
CA PHE A 187 -6.38 10.17 7.37
C PHE A 187 -7.41 11.04 8.14
N GLU A 188 -8.09 10.47 9.11
CA GLU A 188 -9.10 11.20 9.90
C GLU A 188 -8.49 12.41 10.60
N SER A 189 -7.31 12.24 11.23
CA SER A 189 -6.62 13.32 11.92
C SER A 189 -6.14 14.41 10.96
N CYS A 190 -5.75 14.04 9.73
CA CYS A 190 -5.37 14.97 8.67
C CYS A 190 -6.55 15.85 8.24
N ILE A 191 -7.71 15.27 7.96
CA ILE A 191 -8.92 16.03 7.59
C ILE A 191 -9.33 16.97 8.73
N ARG A 192 -9.43 16.45 9.95
CA ARG A 192 -9.82 17.26 11.11
C ARG A 192 -8.85 18.42 11.34
N LYS A 193 -7.56 18.20 11.24
CA LYS A 193 -6.54 19.23 11.39
C LYS A 193 -6.62 20.31 10.31
N LEU A 194 -6.88 19.93 9.06
CA LEU A 194 -6.87 20.85 7.92
C LEU A 194 -8.19 21.64 7.78
N VAL A 195 -9.32 21.06 8.11
CA VAL A 195 -10.62 21.65 7.75
C VAL A 195 -11.63 21.82 8.89
N GLN A 196 -11.56 21.06 9.96
CA GLN A 196 -12.60 21.03 11.00
C GLN A 196 -12.82 22.39 11.70
N GLN A 197 -11.76 23.20 11.84
CA GLN A 197 -11.86 24.49 12.52
C GLN A 197 -12.67 25.49 11.68
N ASP A 198 -12.48 25.50 10.37
CA ASP A 198 -13.07 26.50 9.48
C ASP A 198 -14.30 25.96 8.73
N TYR A 199 -14.36 24.63 8.54
CA TYR A 199 -15.35 23.93 7.71
C TYR A 199 -15.83 22.62 8.38
N PRO A 200 -16.48 22.66 9.56
CA PRO A 200 -16.81 21.43 10.30
C PRO A 200 -17.84 20.54 9.60
N GLU A 201 -18.83 21.13 8.89
CA GLU A 201 -19.85 20.34 8.17
C GLU A 201 -19.25 19.64 6.94
N GLU A 202 -18.32 20.32 6.23
CA GLU A 202 -17.60 19.75 5.09
C GLU A 202 -16.61 18.68 5.51
N ALA A 203 -15.95 18.84 6.67
CA ALA A 203 -15.08 17.82 7.24
C ALA A 203 -15.83 16.52 7.56
N GLU A 204 -17.00 16.61 8.18
CA GLU A 204 -17.84 15.43 8.44
C GLU A 204 -18.34 14.80 7.13
N ASN A 205 -18.72 15.59 6.13
CA ASN A 205 -19.11 15.07 4.81
C ASN A 205 -17.98 14.32 4.12
N LEU A 206 -16.72 14.82 4.19
CA LEU A 206 -15.55 14.15 3.63
C LEU A 206 -15.24 12.84 4.36
N LEU A 207 -15.41 12.79 5.69
CA LEU A 207 -15.20 11.59 6.49
C LEU A 207 -16.29 10.53 6.28
N GLU A 208 -17.56 10.96 6.11
CA GLU A 208 -18.70 10.05 5.88
C GLU A 208 -18.67 9.44 4.46
N ASN A 209 -18.08 10.13 3.48
CA ASN A 209 -18.05 9.73 2.08
C ASN A 209 -16.61 9.59 1.57
N MET A 210 -15.69 9.14 2.41
CA MET A 210 -14.26 9.05 2.09
C MET A 210 -13.99 8.22 0.83
N ASP A 211 -14.70 7.12 0.63
CA ASP A 211 -14.55 6.24 -0.54
C ASP A 211 -14.90 6.93 -1.88
N ASP A 212 -15.77 7.94 -1.85
CA ASP A 212 -16.13 8.72 -3.02
C ASP A 212 -15.09 9.80 -3.37
N PHE A 213 -14.29 10.23 -2.38
CA PHE A 213 -13.40 11.39 -2.51
C PHE A 213 -11.92 11.05 -2.48
N PHE A 214 -11.51 9.94 -1.88
CA PHE A 214 -10.11 9.59 -1.67
C PHE A 214 -9.80 8.18 -2.15
N ASP A 215 -8.56 7.95 -2.55
CA ASP A 215 -8.08 6.63 -2.92
C ASP A 215 -7.87 5.75 -1.68
N GLY A 216 -8.13 4.45 -1.79
CA GLY A 216 -7.86 3.46 -0.75
C GLY A 216 -6.40 3.03 -0.66
N GLY A 217 -5.53 3.56 -1.49
CA GLY A 217 -4.09 3.27 -1.49
C GLY A 217 -3.72 1.97 -2.18
N SER A 218 -4.55 1.44 -3.09
CA SER A 218 -4.32 0.18 -3.80
C SER A 218 -3.09 0.15 -4.70
N GLY A 219 -2.74 -1.05 -5.18
CA GLY A 219 -1.65 -1.33 -6.11
C GLY A 219 -0.33 -1.69 -5.44
N HIS A 220 0.62 -2.19 -6.24
CA HIS A 220 1.97 -2.52 -5.76
C HIS A 220 2.84 -1.27 -5.74
N LYS A 221 3.56 -1.02 -4.64
CA LYS A 221 4.36 0.20 -4.51
C LYS A 221 5.45 0.15 -3.43
N ILE A 222 6.38 1.10 -3.54
CA ILE A 222 7.40 1.44 -2.54
C ILE A 222 7.20 2.92 -2.18
N GLY A 223 7.17 3.24 -0.88
CA GLY A 223 6.84 4.60 -0.42
C GLY A 223 5.36 4.93 -0.62
N GLY A 224 4.98 6.20 -0.43
CA GLY A 224 3.59 6.62 -0.51
C GLY A 224 2.77 6.26 0.73
N TYR A 225 1.47 6.14 0.54
CA TYR A 225 0.51 5.77 1.58
C TYR A 225 0.00 4.33 1.39
N PRO A 226 -0.20 3.56 2.48
CA PRO A 226 -0.66 2.19 2.37
C PRO A 226 -2.12 2.09 1.95
N GLY A 227 -2.46 0.94 1.36
CA GLY A 227 -3.82 0.44 1.24
C GLY A 227 -4.05 -0.72 2.19
N PHE A 228 -5.30 -0.88 2.62
CA PHE A 228 -5.76 -1.99 3.45
C PHE A 228 -7.14 -2.44 2.97
N ALA A 229 -7.42 -3.73 3.09
CA ALA A 229 -8.76 -4.27 2.83
C ALA A 229 -9.71 -4.03 4.04
N GLN A 230 -9.17 -3.98 5.26
CA GLN A 230 -9.92 -3.75 6.49
C GLN A 230 -9.52 -2.45 7.18
N TRP A 231 -8.36 -2.39 7.82
CA TRP A 231 -7.87 -1.20 8.54
C TRP A 231 -6.35 -1.22 8.73
N ASP A 232 -5.79 -0.04 8.91
CA ASP A 232 -4.38 0.14 9.28
C ASP A 232 -4.16 -0.29 10.75
N PRO A 233 -3.35 -1.32 11.02
CA PRO A 233 -3.08 -1.74 12.39
C PRO A 233 -2.17 -0.78 13.17
N ARG A 234 -1.53 0.18 12.48
CA ARG A 234 -0.66 1.18 13.09
C ARG A 234 -1.48 2.28 13.77
N SER A 235 -0.83 2.98 14.67
CA SER A 235 -1.36 4.13 15.39
C SER A 235 -0.34 5.27 15.44
N SER A 236 -0.70 6.39 16.05
CA SER A 236 0.23 7.51 16.27
C SER A 236 1.37 7.22 17.25
N GLU A 237 1.33 6.07 17.95
CA GLU A 237 2.37 5.64 18.88
C GLU A 237 3.41 4.74 18.18
N ASP A 238 3.09 4.23 16.98
CA ASP A 238 3.99 3.40 16.19
C ASP A 238 5.07 4.24 15.52
N THR A 239 6.26 3.67 15.44
CA THR A 239 7.42 4.31 14.82
C THR A 239 7.68 3.86 13.39
N HIS A 240 6.90 2.88 12.88
CA HIS A 240 6.99 2.34 11.53
C HIS A 240 6.17 3.21 10.56
N ASP A 241 6.67 4.40 10.28
CA ASP A 241 5.97 5.48 9.60
C ASP A 241 6.11 5.48 8.07
N VAL A 242 7.09 4.73 7.54
CA VAL A 242 7.36 4.64 6.10
C VAL A 242 6.84 3.33 5.53
N LEU A 243 6.05 3.39 4.47
CA LEU A 243 5.70 2.22 3.66
C LEU A 243 6.95 1.74 2.91
N LEU A 244 7.55 0.64 3.36
CA LEU A 244 8.75 0.07 2.75
C LEU A 244 8.41 -0.66 1.45
N PHE A 245 7.33 -1.45 1.47
CA PHE A 245 6.85 -2.21 0.33
C PHE A 245 5.39 -2.62 0.52
N GLN A 246 4.60 -2.50 -0.52
CA GLN A 246 3.23 -2.99 -0.61
C GLN A 246 3.09 -3.93 -1.81
N LEU A 247 2.50 -5.09 -1.55
CA LEU A 247 2.12 -6.05 -2.59
C LEU A 247 0.61 -6.31 -2.49
N ASP A 248 -0.13 -5.85 -3.48
CA ASP A 248 -1.58 -5.96 -3.56
C ASP A 248 -2.00 -7.25 -4.27
N SER A 249 -3.25 -7.67 -4.11
CA SER A 249 -3.85 -8.72 -4.92
C SER A 249 -4.07 -8.25 -6.36
N ASP A 250 -3.81 -9.14 -7.32
CA ASP A 250 -4.07 -8.93 -8.73
C ASP A 250 -5.46 -9.50 -9.07
N MET A 251 -6.45 -8.61 -9.16
CA MET A 251 -7.87 -8.96 -9.34
C MET A 251 -8.24 -9.43 -10.76
N GLY A 252 -7.28 -9.90 -11.56
CA GLY A 252 -7.53 -10.45 -12.89
C GLY A 252 -8.26 -11.80 -12.87
N THR A 253 -8.73 -12.26 -14.04
CA THR A 253 -9.34 -13.59 -14.20
C THR A 253 -8.37 -14.75 -14.04
N ASP A 254 -7.06 -14.47 -14.21
CA ASP A 254 -5.95 -15.41 -14.02
C ASP A 254 -4.93 -14.76 -13.10
N TRP A 255 -5.34 -14.63 -11.82
CA TRP A 255 -4.59 -13.90 -10.83
C TRP A 255 -3.20 -14.51 -10.55
N LYS A 256 -2.21 -13.63 -10.49
CA LYS A 256 -0.80 -13.93 -10.21
C LYS A 256 -0.48 -13.77 -8.73
N ILE A 257 -1.16 -12.84 -8.07
CA ILE A 257 -1.02 -12.52 -6.64
C ILE A 257 -2.41 -12.50 -6.00
N LEU A 258 -2.57 -13.19 -4.89
CA LEU A 258 -3.82 -13.18 -4.13
C LEU A 258 -3.54 -13.38 -2.63
N TRP A 259 -3.85 -12.37 -1.85
CA TRP A 259 -3.87 -12.42 -0.39
C TRP A 259 -5.28 -12.73 0.10
N GLY A 260 -5.48 -13.95 0.64
CA GLY A 260 -6.83 -14.38 0.99
C GLY A 260 -7.76 -14.35 -0.21
N ASP A 261 -8.76 -13.49 -0.21
CA ASP A 261 -9.72 -13.29 -1.30
C ASP A 261 -9.53 -11.99 -2.09
N CYS A 262 -9.00 -10.92 -1.48
CA CYS A 262 -8.73 -9.63 -2.12
C CYS A 262 -7.83 -8.71 -1.29
N GLY A 263 -6.90 -9.27 -0.52
CA GLY A 263 -6.11 -8.55 0.48
C GLY A 263 -4.87 -7.86 -0.05
N ILE A 264 -4.16 -7.20 0.88
CA ILE A 264 -2.96 -6.42 0.61
C ILE A 264 -1.90 -6.76 1.67
N GLY A 265 -0.68 -7.07 1.24
CA GLY A 265 0.48 -7.26 2.12
C GLY A 265 1.33 -6.00 2.21
N ASN A 266 1.65 -5.58 3.42
CA ASN A 266 2.35 -4.33 3.72
C ASN A 266 3.56 -4.56 4.63
N PHE A 267 4.67 -3.88 4.31
CA PHE A 267 5.87 -3.81 5.14
C PHE A 267 6.16 -2.35 5.47
N PHE A 268 6.36 -2.06 6.75
CA PHE A 268 6.65 -0.70 7.22
C PHE A 268 7.95 -0.65 7.99
N ILE A 269 8.63 0.49 7.94
CA ILE A 269 9.90 0.71 8.61
C ILE A 269 9.93 2.12 9.23
N ASN A 270 10.73 2.27 10.26
CA ASN A 270 11.06 3.59 10.79
C ASN A 270 11.96 4.35 9.81
N TRP A 271 11.69 5.65 9.59
CA TRP A 271 12.44 6.48 8.66
C TRP A 271 13.95 6.54 8.93
N GLU A 272 14.36 6.68 10.20
CA GLU A 272 15.79 6.70 10.57
C GLU A 272 16.48 5.35 10.29
N LYS A 273 15.77 4.23 10.52
CA LYS A 273 16.28 2.89 10.20
C LYS A 273 16.43 2.69 8.70
N LEU A 274 15.44 3.13 7.91
CA LEU A 274 15.52 3.08 6.45
C LEU A 274 16.75 3.81 5.91
N LYS A 275 16.98 5.06 6.35
CA LYS A 275 18.15 5.86 5.95
C LYS A 275 19.48 5.22 6.32
N ASN A 276 19.53 4.45 7.39
CA ASN A 276 20.71 3.71 7.81
C ASN A 276 20.79 2.32 7.18
N CYS A 277 19.86 1.94 6.31
CA CYS A 277 19.72 0.59 5.76
C CYS A 277 19.68 -0.49 6.86
N ASP A 278 19.06 -0.19 7.99
CA ASP A 278 18.83 -1.10 9.12
C ASP A 278 17.43 -1.71 9.03
N PHE A 279 17.33 -2.88 8.42
CA PHE A 279 16.08 -3.62 8.25
C PHE A 279 15.82 -4.63 9.38
N SER A 280 16.46 -4.48 10.54
CA SER A 280 16.31 -5.37 11.71
C SER A 280 14.95 -5.22 12.41
N ASP A 281 14.22 -4.15 12.14
CA ASP A 281 12.94 -3.82 12.78
C ASP A 281 11.99 -3.29 11.70
N VAL A 282 11.21 -4.21 11.15
CA VAL A 282 10.20 -3.98 10.12
C VAL A 282 8.89 -4.54 10.64
N LEU A 283 7.81 -3.79 10.49
CA LEU A 283 6.46 -4.25 10.76
C LEU A 283 5.90 -4.88 9.48
N TYR A 284 5.47 -6.13 9.58
CA TYR A 284 4.77 -6.84 8.50
C TYR A 284 3.32 -7.07 8.88
N THR A 285 2.43 -6.80 7.95
CA THR A 285 1.01 -7.11 8.07
C THR A 285 0.40 -7.40 6.71
N TRP A 286 -0.67 -8.16 6.70
CA TRP A 286 -1.58 -8.25 5.56
C TRP A 286 -3.01 -8.44 6.07
N ASP A 287 -3.98 -8.04 5.27
CA ASP A 287 -5.40 -8.20 5.59
C ASP A 287 -6.18 -8.57 4.32
N CYS A 288 -7.38 -9.07 4.48
CA CYS A 288 -8.32 -9.38 3.40
C CYS A 288 -9.76 -9.14 3.85
N CYS A 289 -10.72 -9.20 2.91
CA CYS A 289 -12.14 -8.96 3.16
C CYS A 289 -12.81 -10.03 4.02
#